data_a3dd6f474f95b4f7c44361e265dafa70
#
_entry.id   a3dd6f474f95b4f7c44361e265dafa70
#
_cell.length_a   1.000
_cell.length_b   1.000
_cell.length_c   1.000
_cell.angle_alpha   90.00
_cell.angle_beta   90.00
_cell.angle_gamma   90.00
#
_symmetry.space_group_name_H-M   'P 1'
#
loop_
_entity.id
_entity.type
_entity.pdbx_description
1 polymer ?
#
loop_
_entity_poly.entity_id
_entity_poly.type
_entity_poly.pdbx_seq_one_letter_code
_entity_poly.pdbx_strand_id
1 'polypeptide(L)'
;RDEPLKSPDRTRPLRDQVLEFGSCLKLSKDDIQLGSREVRLLSVKQYPESAPMGGALRYLGDLLSGSRGIRQNVLIGMTLHYPESESHKSRIATSRQWITTQATGPMARFLPRLGSRKHQFDLLFDAFEEGDRPVRASLSMALFVRPEEATRAMANAKVYFRELGFQLLEDRYIALPLFLNLLPLGAERAFVTMSQRFRTLATRQALPLLPLFSDWSGSGGTMLSLISRSGEAMRFSLFDSPTNYNASIAAQSGSGKSFLTNEIIVRSLAEGARVWVIDIGRSYQNLTESLGGAFIAFGPDARTSLNPFLLMTDWREDADLIAAVFSAMVAPTSSLSDFQTATLKR
;
A
#
# COMPACT_ATOMS: atom_id res chain seq x y z
N ARG A 1 26.41 -19.89 6.87
CA ARG A 1 25.33 -20.88 6.68
C ARG A 1 24.30 -20.55 7.72
N ASP A 2 23.14 -20.11 7.27
CA ASP A 2 22.00 -19.84 8.16
C ASP A 2 21.49 -21.19 8.65
N GLU A 3 21.57 -21.43 9.96
CA GLU A 3 20.91 -22.59 10.54
C GLU A 3 19.41 -22.46 10.29
N PRO A 4 18.73 -23.53 9.86
CA PRO A 4 17.29 -23.48 9.65
C PRO A 4 16.60 -23.12 10.96
N LEU A 5 15.63 -22.19 10.89
CA LEU A 5 14.80 -21.82 12.02
C LEU A 5 14.17 -23.10 12.59
N LYS A 6 14.56 -23.48 13.80
CA LYS A 6 13.93 -24.60 14.51
C LYS A 6 12.50 -24.22 14.84
N SER A 7 11.56 -25.07 14.47
CA SER A 7 10.17 -24.89 14.89
C SER A 7 10.06 -24.88 16.41
N PRO A 8 9.28 -23.96 17.00
CA PRO A 8 9.12 -23.94 18.45
C PRO A 8 8.56 -25.27 18.98
N ASP A 9 9.14 -25.76 20.06
CA ASP A 9 8.63 -26.91 20.78
C ASP A 9 7.32 -26.55 21.49
N ARG A 10 6.22 -27.19 21.12
CA ARG A 10 4.89 -26.90 21.67
C ARG A 10 4.73 -27.33 23.12
N THR A 11 5.63 -28.15 23.64
CA THR A 11 5.61 -28.64 25.03
C THR A 11 6.28 -27.67 26.01
N ARG A 12 7.05 -26.69 25.52
CA ARG A 12 7.77 -25.72 26.34
C ARG A 12 7.19 -24.31 26.17
N PRO A 13 7.18 -23.48 27.24
CA PRO A 13 6.81 -22.08 27.12
C PRO A 13 7.67 -21.35 26.09
N LEU A 14 7.04 -20.48 25.27
CA LEU A 14 7.76 -19.71 24.25
C LEU A 14 8.89 -18.86 24.84
N ARG A 15 8.68 -18.28 26.03
CA ARG A 15 9.69 -17.47 26.72
C ARG A 15 11.00 -18.23 26.97
N ASP A 16 10.93 -19.55 27.15
CA ASP A 16 12.09 -20.40 27.45
C ASP A 16 12.80 -20.87 26.17
N GLN A 17 12.23 -20.53 25.00
CA GLN A 17 12.74 -20.91 23.68
C GLN A 17 13.28 -19.73 22.87
N VAL A 18 12.99 -18.48 23.29
CA VAL A 18 13.45 -17.26 22.63
C VAL A 18 14.97 -17.12 22.69
N LEU A 19 15.57 -17.55 23.79
CA LEU A 19 17.02 -17.62 23.97
C LEU A 19 17.41 -19.06 24.31
N GLU A 20 18.36 -19.63 23.58
CA GLU A 20 18.93 -20.94 23.95
C GLU A 20 19.62 -20.84 25.31
N PHE A 21 19.45 -21.88 26.11
CA PHE A 21 20.15 -21.97 27.39
C PHE A 21 21.67 -21.95 27.13
N GLY A 22 22.36 -20.96 27.71
CA GLY A 22 23.78 -20.70 27.43
C GLY A 22 24.05 -19.61 26.40
N SER A 23 23.04 -19.06 25.75
CA SER A 23 23.22 -17.87 24.90
C SER A 23 23.72 -16.69 25.75
N CYS A 24 24.82 -16.10 25.32
CA CYS A 24 25.37 -14.94 26.00
C CYS A 24 24.77 -13.65 25.43
N LEU A 25 24.01 -12.93 26.24
CA LEU A 25 23.58 -11.58 25.96
C LEU A 25 24.55 -10.60 26.61
N LYS A 26 25.31 -9.86 25.82
CA LYS A 26 26.19 -8.80 26.32
C LYS A 26 25.64 -7.45 25.92
N LEU A 27 25.57 -6.55 26.88
CA LEU A 27 25.12 -5.18 26.66
C LEU A 27 26.32 -4.27 26.60
N SER A 28 26.43 -3.53 25.51
CA SER A 28 27.39 -2.44 25.36
C SER A 28 26.67 -1.10 25.35
N LYS A 29 27.44 -0.03 25.26
CA LYS A 29 26.92 1.33 25.14
C LYS A 29 26.01 1.51 23.91
N ASP A 30 26.41 0.92 22.80
CA ASP A 30 25.83 1.19 21.48
C ASP A 30 25.06 -0.01 20.90
N ASP A 31 25.18 -1.20 21.51
CA ASP A 31 24.67 -2.45 20.95
C ASP A 31 24.25 -3.48 21.99
N ILE A 32 23.56 -4.48 21.50
CA ILE A 32 23.28 -5.73 22.21
C ILE A 32 23.95 -6.85 21.43
N GLN A 33 24.89 -7.53 22.02
CA GLN A 33 25.49 -8.71 21.42
C GLN A 33 24.64 -9.95 21.75
N LEU A 34 24.11 -10.59 20.72
CA LEU A 34 23.30 -11.78 20.81
C LEU A 34 24.00 -12.93 20.06
N GLY A 35 24.71 -13.78 20.79
CA GLY A 35 25.54 -14.81 20.17
C GLY A 35 26.62 -14.21 19.26
N SER A 36 26.64 -14.61 17.98
CA SER A 36 27.55 -14.08 16.96
C SER A 36 27.07 -12.80 16.26
N ARG A 37 25.89 -12.31 16.60
CA ARG A 37 25.26 -11.14 15.98
C ARG A 37 25.26 -9.96 16.94
N GLU A 38 25.35 -8.79 16.36
CA GLU A 38 25.19 -7.50 17.03
C GLU A 38 23.84 -6.92 16.65
N VAL A 39 23.08 -6.46 17.66
CA VAL A 39 21.80 -5.81 17.45
C VAL A 39 21.97 -4.31 17.64
N ARG A 40 21.80 -3.56 16.54
CA ARG A 40 21.86 -2.10 16.52
C ARG A 40 20.47 -1.50 16.44
N LEU A 41 20.25 -0.46 17.23
CA LEU A 41 18.94 0.16 17.35
C LEU A 41 18.91 1.55 16.75
N LEU A 42 17.86 1.80 15.99
CA LEU A 42 17.54 3.07 15.37
C LEU A 42 16.11 3.48 15.70
N SER A 43 15.91 4.71 16.13
CA SER A 43 14.58 5.31 16.34
C SER A 43 14.35 6.45 15.39
N VAL A 44 13.09 6.70 15.04
CA VAL A 44 12.71 7.86 14.26
C VAL A 44 12.76 9.12 15.12
N LYS A 45 13.64 10.04 14.73
CA LYS A 45 13.75 11.39 15.31
C LYS A 45 12.72 12.34 14.70
N GLN A 46 12.55 12.26 13.38
CA GLN A 46 11.62 13.09 12.62
C GLN A 46 10.90 12.25 11.60
N TYR A 47 9.59 12.38 11.57
CA TYR A 47 8.69 11.75 10.60
C TYR A 47 8.58 12.61 9.33
N PRO A 48 8.22 12.04 8.16
CA PRO A 48 7.95 12.80 6.95
C PRO A 48 6.76 13.74 7.17
N GLU A 49 6.73 14.85 6.45
CA GLU A 49 5.62 15.82 6.52
C GLU A 49 4.30 15.23 6.00
N SER A 50 4.39 14.33 5.04
CA SER A 50 3.25 13.56 4.53
C SER A 50 3.67 12.12 4.30
N ALA A 51 2.77 11.19 4.60
CA ALA A 51 2.97 9.78 4.32
C ALA A 51 1.73 9.24 3.57
N PRO A 52 1.89 8.67 2.38
CA PRO A 52 0.78 8.04 1.69
C PRO A 52 0.38 6.75 2.40
N MET A 53 -0.90 6.38 2.32
CA MET A 53 -1.35 5.06 2.76
C MET A 53 -0.56 3.97 2.01
N GLY A 54 -0.11 2.95 2.75
CA GLY A 54 0.77 1.92 2.19
C GLY A 54 2.25 2.32 2.09
N GLY A 55 2.62 3.54 2.47
CA GLY A 55 4.03 3.99 2.48
C GLY A 55 4.94 3.11 3.33
N ALA A 56 4.39 2.47 4.36
CA ALA A 56 5.09 1.53 5.22
C ALA A 56 5.59 0.25 4.49
N LEU A 57 4.99 -0.12 3.36
CA LEU A 57 5.46 -1.21 2.50
C LEU A 57 6.92 -1.00 2.05
N ARG A 58 7.37 0.24 2.00
CA ARG A 58 8.73 0.61 1.59
C ARG A 58 9.76 0.56 2.72
N TYR A 59 9.38 0.27 3.96
CA TYR A 59 10.34 0.27 5.08
C TYR A 59 11.45 -0.78 4.93
N LEU A 60 11.17 -1.92 4.31
CA LEU A 60 12.17 -2.96 4.06
C LEU A 60 12.95 -2.72 2.77
N GLY A 61 12.33 -2.11 1.79
CA GLY A 61 12.95 -1.86 0.49
C GLY A 61 11.96 -1.45 -0.58
N ASP A 62 12.50 -1.18 -1.76
CA ASP A 62 11.70 -0.94 -2.96
C ASP A 62 11.27 -2.29 -3.54
N LEU A 63 9.98 -2.58 -3.41
CA LEU A 63 9.38 -3.83 -3.88
C LEU A 63 9.41 -3.98 -5.41
N LEU A 64 9.52 -2.87 -6.15
CA LEU A 64 9.50 -2.89 -7.61
C LEU A 64 10.89 -3.15 -8.19
N SER A 65 11.90 -2.44 -7.72
CA SER A 65 13.26 -2.56 -8.25
C SER A 65 14.13 -3.57 -7.52
N GLY A 66 13.83 -3.85 -6.24
CA GLY A 66 14.65 -4.72 -5.38
C GLY A 66 16.08 -4.21 -5.14
N SER A 67 16.42 -3.05 -5.70
CA SER A 67 17.79 -2.52 -5.70
C SER A 67 18.15 -1.73 -4.45
N ARG A 68 17.15 -1.16 -3.76
CA ARG A 68 17.30 -0.29 -2.60
C ARG A 68 16.54 -0.85 -1.41
N GLY A 69 17.11 -0.74 -0.22
CA GLY A 69 16.46 -1.17 1.01
C GLY A 69 17.44 -1.69 2.05
N ILE A 70 16.88 -2.25 3.11
CA ILE A 70 17.64 -2.88 4.20
C ILE A 70 17.87 -4.34 3.83
N ARG A 71 19.14 -4.73 3.71
CA ARG A 71 19.53 -6.09 3.31
C ARG A 71 19.80 -7.01 4.50
N GLN A 72 19.88 -6.45 5.67
CA GLN A 72 20.12 -7.18 6.92
C GLN A 72 18.80 -7.68 7.50
N ASN A 73 18.90 -8.68 8.36
CA ASN A 73 17.76 -9.06 9.19
C ASN A 73 17.38 -7.87 10.06
N VAL A 74 16.11 -7.49 10.02
CA VAL A 74 15.61 -6.30 10.72
C VAL A 74 14.28 -6.59 11.39
N LEU A 75 14.10 -6.08 12.58
CA LEU A 75 12.82 -5.98 13.26
C LEU A 75 12.40 -4.52 13.24
N ILE A 76 11.26 -4.21 12.64
CA ILE A 76 10.68 -2.86 12.62
C ILE A 76 9.38 -2.91 13.40
N GLY A 77 9.23 -2.02 14.35
CA GLY A 77 8.02 -1.93 15.17
C GLY A 77 7.60 -0.50 15.42
N MET A 78 6.30 -0.30 15.50
CA MET A 78 5.71 0.97 15.90
C MET A 78 4.87 0.78 17.15
N THR A 79 5.24 1.50 18.20
CA THR A 79 4.48 1.52 19.45
C THR A 79 3.59 2.74 19.47
N LEU A 80 2.29 2.52 19.67
CA LEU A 80 1.30 3.56 19.82
C LEU A 80 0.82 3.61 21.27
N HIS A 81 0.79 4.80 21.83
CA HIS A 81 0.23 5.06 23.15
C HIS A 81 -0.83 6.15 23.03
N TYR A 82 -2.04 5.84 23.46
CA TYR A 82 -3.15 6.77 23.52
C TYR A 82 -3.19 7.42 24.91
N PRO A 83 -2.74 8.68 25.04
CA PRO A 83 -2.77 9.38 26.33
C PRO A 83 -4.20 9.77 26.71
N GLU A 84 -4.44 10.04 27.99
CA GLU A 84 -5.66 10.69 28.44
C GLU A 84 -5.82 12.03 27.70
N SER A 85 -6.90 12.15 26.93
CA SER A 85 -7.04 13.14 25.86
C SER A 85 -6.94 14.58 26.35
N GLU A 86 -7.62 14.92 27.45
CA GLU A 86 -7.72 16.31 27.90
C GLU A 86 -6.41 16.86 28.50
N SER A 87 -5.79 16.09 29.38
CA SER A 87 -4.52 16.50 30.00
C SER A 87 -3.39 16.63 28.97
N HIS A 88 -3.41 15.76 27.96
CA HIS A 88 -2.39 15.77 26.92
C HIS A 88 -2.61 16.92 25.93
N LYS A 89 -3.85 17.19 25.52
CA LYS A 89 -4.20 18.33 24.66
C LYS A 89 -3.80 19.66 25.33
N SER A 90 -4.09 19.82 26.62
CA SER A 90 -3.71 21.01 27.39
C SER A 90 -2.18 21.24 27.38
N ARG A 91 -1.38 20.20 27.59
CA ARG A 91 0.09 20.31 27.53
C ARG A 91 0.60 20.68 26.14
N ILE A 92 -0.01 20.14 25.09
CA ILE A 92 0.32 20.47 23.70
C ILE A 92 -0.06 21.94 23.43
N ALA A 93 -1.22 22.40 23.88
CA ALA A 93 -1.68 23.77 23.73
C ALA A 93 -0.70 24.77 24.37
N THR A 94 -0.24 24.50 25.60
CA THR A 94 0.79 25.28 26.26
C THR A 94 2.08 25.33 25.44
N SER A 95 2.52 24.21 24.91
CA SER A 95 3.72 24.13 24.07
C SER A 95 3.55 24.91 22.75
N ARG A 96 2.36 24.83 22.12
CA ARG A 96 2.02 25.63 20.92
C ARG A 96 2.11 27.11 21.20
N GLN A 97 1.48 27.55 22.30
CA GLN A 97 1.47 28.96 22.68
C GLN A 97 2.89 29.49 22.88
N TRP A 98 3.74 28.75 23.61
CA TRP A 98 5.14 29.11 23.82
C TRP A 98 5.91 29.20 22.48
N ILE A 99 5.79 28.24 21.60
CA ILE A 99 6.48 28.22 20.30
C ILE A 99 5.96 29.35 19.41
N THR A 100 4.64 29.60 19.39
CA THR A 100 4.06 30.71 18.62
C THR A 100 4.63 32.06 19.08
N THR A 101 4.69 32.29 20.39
CA THR A 101 5.28 33.51 20.95
C THR A 101 6.75 33.67 20.56
N GLN A 102 7.53 32.57 20.57
CA GLN A 102 8.94 32.61 20.17
C GLN A 102 9.09 32.80 18.64
N ALA A 103 8.23 32.20 17.83
CA ALA A 103 8.26 32.27 16.38
C ALA A 103 7.82 33.63 15.82
N THR A 104 7.04 34.42 16.59
CA THR A 104 6.60 35.76 16.22
C THR A 104 7.43 36.87 16.90
N GLY A 105 8.26 36.52 17.87
CA GLY A 105 9.12 37.44 18.60
C GLY A 105 10.45 37.75 17.89
N PRO A 106 11.28 38.59 18.49
CA PRO A 106 12.59 38.99 17.95
C PRO A 106 13.52 37.79 17.67
N MET A 107 13.37 36.71 18.44
CA MET A 107 14.15 35.47 18.30
C MET A 107 13.90 34.72 17.00
N ALA A 108 12.77 34.96 16.30
CA ALA A 108 12.44 34.29 15.03
C ALA A 108 13.52 34.52 13.95
N ARG A 109 14.17 35.69 13.95
CA ARG A 109 15.24 36.01 12.99
C ARG A 109 16.50 35.16 13.17
N PHE A 110 16.76 34.68 14.37
CA PHE A 110 17.95 33.88 14.71
C PHE A 110 17.70 32.37 14.67
N LEU A 111 16.45 31.92 14.67
CA LEU A 111 16.08 30.51 14.75
C LEU A 111 15.04 30.13 13.70
N PRO A 112 15.43 29.92 12.43
CA PRO A 112 14.50 29.56 11.33
C PRO A 112 13.67 28.32 11.63
N ARG A 113 14.18 27.41 12.49
CA ARG A 113 13.46 26.19 12.89
C ARG A 113 12.20 26.45 13.74
N LEU A 114 12.03 27.65 14.30
CA LEU A 114 10.80 27.98 15.04
C LEU A 114 9.58 28.08 14.14
N GLY A 115 9.74 28.61 12.93
CA GLY A 115 8.68 28.66 11.93
C GLY A 115 8.17 27.27 11.52
N SER A 116 9.07 26.34 11.22
CA SER A 116 8.71 24.96 10.90
C SER A 116 8.03 24.26 12.08
N ARG A 117 8.49 24.48 13.31
CA ARG A 117 7.84 23.92 14.50
C ARG A 117 6.44 24.48 14.72
N LYS A 118 6.26 25.80 14.54
CA LYS A 118 4.94 26.42 14.62
C LYS A 118 3.99 25.77 13.62
N HIS A 119 4.40 25.66 12.36
CA HIS A 119 3.60 25.03 11.31
C HIS A 119 3.20 23.58 11.66
N GLN A 120 4.11 22.78 12.19
CA GLN A 120 3.80 21.42 12.66
C GLN A 120 2.75 21.39 13.78
N PHE A 121 2.79 22.36 14.72
CA PHE A 121 1.76 22.46 15.75
C PHE A 121 0.42 22.90 15.17
N ASP A 122 0.41 23.81 14.21
CA ASP A 122 -0.82 24.28 13.56
C ASP A 122 -1.49 23.11 12.84
N LEU A 123 -0.77 22.35 12.02
CA LEU A 123 -1.29 21.12 11.37
C LEU A 123 -1.83 20.08 12.38
N LEU A 124 -1.20 19.95 13.52
CA LEU A 124 -1.65 19.02 14.56
C LEU A 124 -2.97 19.49 15.19
N PHE A 125 -3.11 20.80 15.44
CA PHE A 125 -4.32 21.37 16.02
C PHE A 125 -5.48 21.36 15.02
N ASP A 126 -5.23 21.68 13.77
CA ASP A 126 -6.23 21.59 12.69
C ASP A 126 -6.82 20.17 12.62
N ALA A 127 -5.97 19.15 12.71
CA ALA A 127 -6.42 17.76 12.77
C ALA A 127 -7.27 17.45 14.02
N PHE A 128 -6.93 18.04 15.18
CA PHE A 128 -7.74 17.87 16.39
C PHE A 128 -9.09 18.57 16.33
N GLU A 129 -9.19 19.72 15.66
CA GLU A 129 -10.44 20.44 15.41
C GLU A 129 -11.35 19.63 14.47
N GLU A 130 -10.77 18.89 13.53
CA GLU A 130 -11.47 17.96 12.65
C GLU A 130 -11.86 16.63 13.30
N GLY A 131 -11.60 16.44 14.59
CA GLY A 131 -12.02 15.29 15.38
C GLY A 131 -10.95 14.22 15.62
N ASP A 132 -9.72 14.41 15.14
CA ASP A 132 -8.62 13.48 15.42
C ASP A 132 -8.23 13.48 16.90
N ARG A 133 -7.65 12.35 17.33
CA ARG A 133 -7.13 12.19 18.69
C ARG A 133 -5.60 12.25 18.71
N PRO A 134 -5.01 12.79 19.80
CA PRO A 134 -3.58 12.74 19.98
C PRO A 134 -3.11 11.31 20.23
N VAL A 135 -2.06 10.91 19.53
CA VAL A 135 -1.40 9.61 19.68
C VAL A 135 0.09 9.86 19.89
N ARG A 136 0.69 9.21 20.87
CA ARG A 136 2.15 9.18 21.01
C ARG A 136 2.69 7.96 20.28
N ALA A 137 3.48 8.19 19.24
CA ALA A 137 4.01 7.17 18.36
C ALA A 137 5.53 7.11 18.45
N SER A 138 6.08 5.90 18.46
CA SER A 138 7.50 5.61 18.30
C SER A 138 7.69 4.54 17.27
N LEU A 139 8.35 4.87 16.16
CA LEU A 139 8.79 3.92 15.15
C LEU A 139 10.27 3.67 15.36
N SER A 140 10.64 2.43 15.57
CA SER A 140 12.01 2.02 15.84
C SER A 140 12.34 0.73 15.10
N MET A 141 13.63 0.46 14.91
CA MET A 141 14.11 -0.75 14.27
C MET A 141 15.33 -1.30 14.98
N ALA A 142 15.44 -2.63 14.95
CA ALA A 142 16.60 -3.38 15.41
C ALA A 142 17.22 -4.09 14.20
N LEU A 143 18.47 -3.77 13.89
CA LEU A 143 19.26 -4.40 12.83
C LEU A 143 20.12 -5.51 13.45
N PHE A 144 19.98 -6.74 12.94
CA PHE A 144 20.78 -7.88 13.34
C PHE A 144 21.93 -8.05 12.34
N VAL A 145 23.13 -7.68 12.75
CA VAL A 145 24.29 -7.54 11.86
C VAL A 145 25.49 -8.32 12.39
N ARG A 146 26.46 -8.58 11.53
CA ARG A 146 27.78 -8.98 11.97
C ARG A 146 28.53 -7.76 12.47
N PRO A 147 29.39 -7.87 13.49
CA PRO A 147 30.11 -6.72 14.04
C PRO A 147 30.87 -5.90 13.00
N GLU A 148 31.51 -6.57 12.04
CA GLU A 148 32.28 -5.97 10.96
C GLU A 148 31.41 -5.18 9.96
N GLU A 149 30.12 -5.49 9.84
CA GLU A 149 29.19 -4.87 8.92
C GLU A 149 28.33 -3.77 9.60
N ALA A 150 28.34 -3.69 10.92
CA ALA A 150 27.40 -2.87 11.71
C ALA A 150 27.38 -1.41 11.28
N THR A 151 28.55 -0.78 11.19
CA THR A 151 28.66 0.65 10.81
C THR A 151 28.08 0.92 9.42
N ARG A 152 28.39 0.03 8.45
CA ARG A 152 27.89 0.16 7.08
C ARG A 152 26.38 -0.06 7.00
N ALA A 153 25.87 -1.06 7.70
CA ALA A 153 24.44 -1.36 7.75
C ALA A 153 23.63 -0.20 8.35
N MET A 154 24.13 0.38 9.44
CA MET A 154 23.53 1.55 10.09
C MET A 154 23.51 2.78 9.17
N ALA A 155 24.61 3.04 8.47
CA ALA A 155 24.69 4.14 7.52
C ALA A 155 23.71 3.94 6.35
N ASN A 156 23.63 2.74 5.78
CA ASN A 156 22.71 2.41 4.71
C ASN A 156 21.25 2.58 5.15
N ALA A 157 20.88 2.09 6.31
CA ALA A 157 19.52 2.25 6.84
C ALA A 157 19.16 3.73 7.04
N LYS A 158 20.07 4.55 7.58
CA LYS A 158 19.87 5.99 7.74
C LYS A 158 19.69 6.71 6.40
N VAL A 159 20.49 6.35 5.38
CA VAL A 159 20.38 6.93 4.04
C VAL A 159 19.06 6.55 3.41
N TYR A 160 18.71 5.27 3.44
CA TYR A 160 17.47 4.77 2.85
C TYR A 160 16.23 5.41 3.49
N PHE A 161 16.16 5.46 4.82
CA PHE A 161 15.03 6.10 5.51
C PHE A 161 14.96 7.61 5.28
N ARG A 162 16.10 8.26 5.03
CA ARG A 162 16.11 9.67 4.62
C ARG A 162 15.45 9.88 3.25
N GLU A 163 15.64 8.96 2.31
CA GLU A 163 14.94 8.98 1.02
C GLU A 163 13.43 8.83 1.17
N LEU A 164 12.97 8.13 2.23
CA LEU A 164 11.56 8.02 2.59
C LEU A 164 11.04 9.23 3.42
N GLY A 165 11.87 10.24 3.65
CA GLY A 165 11.52 11.43 4.42
C GLY A 165 11.70 11.31 5.93
N PHE A 166 12.23 10.19 6.45
CA PHE A 166 12.50 10.02 7.87
C PHE A 166 13.89 10.48 8.24
N GLN A 167 14.05 11.00 9.45
CA GLN A 167 15.35 11.16 10.08
C GLN A 167 15.50 10.14 11.21
N LEU A 168 16.46 9.23 11.08
CA LEU A 168 16.76 8.24 12.11
C LEU A 168 17.83 8.73 13.08
N LEU A 169 17.69 8.32 14.32
CA LEU A 169 18.65 8.50 15.41
C LEU A 169 19.20 7.13 15.79
N GLU A 170 20.51 7.04 15.94
CA GLU A 170 21.17 5.87 16.54
C GLU A 170 21.00 5.92 18.05
N ASP A 171 20.44 4.85 18.61
CA ASP A 171 20.14 4.78 20.03
C ASP A 171 21.33 4.22 20.79
N ARG A 172 21.81 4.98 21.77
CA ARG A 172 22.91 4.64 22.65
C ARG A 172 22.43 4.63 24.08
N TYR A 173 23.00 3.77 24.91
CA TYR A 173 22.68 3.60 26.35
C TYR A 173 21.27 3.06 26.67
N ILE A 174 20.34 3.12 25.75
CA ILE A 174 18.94 2.64 25.92
C ILE A 174 18.63 1.44 25.01
N ALA A 175 19.66 0.73 24.56
CA ALA A 175 19.49 -0.34 23.59
C ALA A 175 18.55 -1.44 24.09
N LEU A 176 18.78 -1.96 25.30
CA LEU A 176 17.95 -3.04 25.83
C LEU A 176 16.48 -2.65 26.05
N PRO A 177 16.14 -1.56 26.77
CA PRO A 177 14.75 -1.18 26.96
C PRO A 177 14.05 -0.85 25.64
N LEU A 178 14.76 -0.29 24.65
CA LEU A 178 14.20 -0.03 23.33
C LEU A 178 13.96 -1.33 22.55
N PHE A 179 14.88 -2.28 22.64
CA PHE A 179 14.74 -3.61 22.03
C PHE A 179 13.53 -4.36 22.62
N LEU A 180 13.40 -4.37 23.95
CA LEU A 180 12.26 -4.99 24.62
C LEU A 180 10.94 -4.34 24.21
N ASN A 181 10.91 -3.02 24.06
CA ASN A 181 9.72 -2.28 23.60
C ASN A 181 9.33 -2.62 22.15
N LEU A 182 10.27 -3.07 21.31
CA LEU A 182 10.02 -3.51 19.96
C LEU A 182 9.40 -4.91 19.87
N LEU A 183 9.58 -5.74 20.88
CA LEU A 183 9.03 -7.08 20.92
C LEU A 183 7.50 -7.04 21.05
N PRO A 184 6.77 -8.02 20.51
CA PRO A 184 5.34 -8.13 20.69
C PRO A 184 4.99 -8.15 22.19
N LEU A 185 4.04 -7.32 22.60
CA LEU A 185 3.63 -7.13 24.00
C LEU A 185 4.71 -6.57 24.93
N GLY A 186 5.88 -6.17 24.42
CA GLY A 186 6.98 -5.62 25.18
C GLY A 186 6.84 -4.12 25.54
N ALA A 187 5.79 -3.45 25.05
CA ALA A 187 5.59 -2.03 25.29
C ALA A 187 5.23 -1.75 26.76
N GLU A 188 6.04 -0.92 27.42
CA GLU A 188 5.83 -0.53 28.81
C GLU A 188 5.48 0.96 28.90
N ARG A 189 4.45 1.30 29.69
CA ARG A 189 3.97 2.68 29.84
C ARG A 189 5.04 3.63 30.39
N ALA A 190 5.89 3.17 31.30
CA ALA A 190 6.99 3.96 31.84
C ALA A 190 7.99 4.35 30.74
N PHE A 191 8.29 3.45 29.81
CA PHE A 191 9.21 3.69 28.71
C PHE A 191 8.72 4.80 27.78
N VAL A 192 7.39 4.93 27.57
CA VAL A 192 6.79 6.00 26.74
C VAL A 192 7.21 7.40 27.23
N THR A 193 7.29 7.59 28.52
CA THR A 193 7.65 8.89 29.11
C THR A 193 9.17 9.09 29.23
N MET A 194 9.89 8.05 29.58
CA MET A 194 11.33 8.14 29.89
C MET A 194 12.23 8.14 28.68
N SER A 195 11.89 7.40 27.62
CA SER A 195 12.75 7.20 26.46
C SER A 195 12.93 8.43 25.57
N GLN A 196 12.00 9.39 25.63
CA GLN A 196 11.94 10.55 24.73
C GLN A 196 11.94 10.19 23.22
N ARG A 197 11.52 8.95 22.87
CA ARG A 197 11.44 8.47 21.50
C ARG A 197 10.02 8.58 20.90
N PHE A 198 9.07 8.92 21.73
CA PHE A 198 7.67 9.09 21.31
C PHE A 198 7.41 10.51 20.82
N ARG A 199 6.78 10.63 19.66
CA ARG A 199 6.30 11.89 19.08
C ARG A 199 4.79 11.92 19.14
N THR A 200 4.23 13.10 19.34
CA THR A 200 2.78 13.29 19.26
C THR A 200 2.40 13.51 17.82
N LEU A 201 1.46 12.70 17.34
CA LEU A 201 0.86 12.75 16.01
C LEU A 201 -0.65 12.81 16.17
N ALA A 202 -1.35 13.27 15.15
CA ALA A 202 -2.79 13.03 15.01
C ALA A 202 -3.03 11.60 14.51
N THR A 203 -4.18 11.02 14.81
CA THR A 203 -4.52 9.63 14.43
C THR A 203 -4.34 9.41 12.93
N ARG A 204 -4.85 10.33 12.09
CA ARG A 204 -4.70 10.26 10.63
C ARG A 204 -3.25 10.33 10.14
N GLN A 205 -2.37 10.98 10.88
CA GLN A 205 -0.94 11.06 10.56
C GLN A 205 -0.19 9.79 10.97
N ALA A 206 -0.63 9.14 12.05
CA ALA A 206 -0.01 7.91 12.54
C ALA A 206 -0.37 6.68 11.71
N LEU A 207 -1.59 6.63 11.18
CA LEU A 207 -2.14 5.47 10.47
C LEU A 207 -1.29 5.04 9.25
N PRO A 208 -0.88 5.94 8.33
CA PRO A 208 -0.06 5.59 7.18
C PRO A 208 1.36 5.11 7.54
N LEU A 209 1.80 5.38 8.76
CA LEU A 209 3.14 5.02 9.25
C LEU A 209 3.18 3.64 9.89
N LEU A 210 2.03 3.00 10.12
CA LEU A 210 1.98 1.67 10.71
C LEU A 210 2.66 0.65 9.79
N PRO A 211 3.62 -0.15 10.30
CA PRO A 211 4.27 -1.20 9.53
C PRO A 211 3.36 -2.42 9.39
N LEU A 212 2.13 -2.17 8.96
CA LEU A 212 1.15 -3.21 8.64
C LEU A 212 1.25 -3.49 7.15
N PHE A 213 1.57 -4.72 6.83
CA PHE A 213 1.68 -5.20 5.46
C PHE A 213 0.58 -6.23 5.26
N SER A 214 -0.27 -5.97 4.30
CA SER A 214 -1.27 -6.93 3.87
C SER A 214 -1.46 -6.74 2.37
N ASP A 215 -1.45 -7.84 1.65
CA ASP A 215 -1.88 -7.84 0.27
C ASP A 215 -3.40 -7.73 0.21
N TRP A 216 -3.91 -7.21 -0.90
CA TRP A 216 -5.33 -7.23 -1.15
C TRP A 216 -5.82 -8.68 -1.29
N SER A 217 -6.72 -9.11 -0.42
CA SER A 217 -7.27 -10.48 -0.42
C SER A 217 -8.41 -10.69 -1.40
N GLY A 218 -8.83 -9.61 -2.09
CA GLY A 218 -9.93 -9.62 -3.05
C GLY A 218 -11.22 -9.01 -2.51
N SER A 219 -12.28 -9.08 -3.32
CA SER A 219 -13.60 -8.55 -3.01
C SER A 219 -14.56 -9.57 -2.38
N GLY A 220 -14.14 -10.83 -2.28
CA GLY A 220 -14.92 -11.91 -1.67
C GLY A 220 -15.53 -12.88 -2.68
N GLY A 221 -15.80 -12.46 -3.90
CA GLY A 221 -16.29 -13.32 -4.97
C GLY A 221 -15.28 -14.39 -5.40
N THR A 222 -15.76 -15.49 -5.95
CA THR A 222 -14.93 -16.66 -6.29
C THR A 222 -14.67 -16.81 -7.77
N MET A 223 -15.08 -15.86 -8.61
CA MET A 223 -14.91 -15.91 -10.05
C MET A 223 -13.45 -16.08 -10.44
N LEU A 224 -12.54 -15.33 -9.82
CA LEU A 224 -11.11 -15.41 -10.04
C LEU A 224 -10.39 -15.70 -8.73
N SER A 225 -9.49 -16.68 -8.78
CA SER A 225 -8.58 -17.02 -7.69
C SER A 225 -7.15 -16.83 -8.19
N LEU A 226 -6.45 -15.90 -7.61
CA LEU A 226 -5.07 -15.57 -7.94
C LEU A 226 -4.20 -15.70 -6.69
N ILE A 227 -2.91 -15.70 -6.88
CA ILE A 227 -1.93 -15.71 -5.78
C ILE A 227 -1.16 -14.40 -5.83
N SER A 228 -1.09 -13.70 -4.70
CA SER A 228 -0.29 -12.50 -4.55
C SER A 228 1.21 -12.80 -4.61
N ARG A 229 2.04 -11.76 -4.69
CA ARG A 229 3.49 -11.93 -4.66
C ARG A 229 4.01 -12.45 -3.32
N SER A 230 3.27 -12.25 -2.24
CA SER A 230 3.59 -12.78 -0.90
C SER A 230 3.09 -14.22 -0.70
N GLY A 231 2.39 -14.79 -1.68
CA GLY A 231 1.85 -16.16 -1.60
C GLY A 231 0.44 -16.25 -1.02
N GLU A 232 -0.23 -15.13 -0.77
CA GLU A 232 -1.60 -15.10 -0.26
C GLU A 232 -2.62 -15.30 -1.38
N ALA A 233 -3.69 -16.03 -1.11
CA ALA A 233 -4.78 -16.21 -2.05
C ALA A 233 -5.64 -14.95 -2.14
N MET A 234 -5.83 -14.45 -3.35
CA MET A 234 -6.72 -13.35 -3.68
C MET A 234 -7.93 -13.88 -4.44
N ARG A 235 -9.13 -13.51 -4.01
CA ARG A 235 -10.38 -13.92 -4.65
C ARG A 235 -11.22 -12.70 -4.98
N PHE A 236 -11.65 -12.59 -6.22
CA PHE A 236 -12.53 -11.51 -6.61
C PHE A 236 -13.44 -11.88 -7.77
N SER A 237 -14.53 -11.15 -7.90
CA SER A 237 -15.42 -11.18 -9.03
C SER A 237 -15.57 -9.78 -9.61
N LEU A 238 -15.70 -9.69 -10.93
CA LEU A 238 -16.04 -8.43 -11.60
C LEU A 238 -17.43 -7.91 -11.21
N PHE A 239 -18.29 -8.80 -10.69
CA PHE A 239 -19.65 -8.49 -10.27
C PHE A 239 -19.77 -8.09 -8.78
N ASP A 240 -18.65 -7.98 -8.05
CA ASP A 240 -18.64 -7.56 -6.65
C ASP A 240 -18.79 -6.05 -6.48
N SER A 241 -18.74 -5.28 -7.57
CA SER A 241 -18.90 -3.82 -7.51
C SER A 241 -20.33 -3.42 -7.11
N PRO A 242 -20.51 -2.51 -6.15
CA PRO A 242 -21.85 -2.06 -5.75
C PRO A 242 -22.50 -1.09 -6.74
N THR A 243 -21.76 -0.57 -7.73
CA THR A 243 -22.23 0.50 -8.62
C THR A 243 -22.36 0.07 -10.09
N ASN A 244 -21.29 -0.46 -10.66
CA ASN A 244 -21.26 -0.94 -12.05
C ASN A 244 -20.20 -2.04 -12.18
N TYR A 245 -20.29 -2.80 -13.28
CA TYR A 245 -19.41 -3.94 -13.54
C TYR A 245 -18.36 -3.65 -14.60
N ASN A 246 -18.11 -2.37 -14.90
CA ASN A 246 -17.08 -1.97 -15.85
C ASN A 246 -15.68 -2.20 -15.25
N ALA A 247 -14.80 -2.80 -16.02
CA ALA A 247 -13.42 -3.05 -15.63
C ALA A 247 -12.45 -2.56 -16.70
N SER A 248 -11.33 -2.00 -16.29
CA SER A 248 -10.23 -1.61 -17.17
C SER A 248 -8.98 -2.42 -16.82
N ILE A 249 -8.37 -3.05 -17.83
CA ILE A 249 -7.16 -3.84 -17.68
C ILE A 249 -6.06 -3.18 -18.50
N ALA A 250 -5.08 -2.59 -17.81
CA ALA A 250 -3.91 -1.94 -18.42
C ALA A 250 -2.64 -2.71 -18.06
N ALA A 251 -1.80 -2.99 -19.08
CA ALA A 251 -0.56 -3.71 -18.87
C ALA A 251 0.40 -3.44 -20.05
N GLN A 252 1.70 -3.58 -19.80
CA GLN A 252 2.70 -3.54 -20.86
C GLN A 252 2.54 -4.72 -21.82
N SER A 253 3.02 -4.58 -23.05
CA SER A 253 3.06 -5.68 -24.00
C SER A 253 3.86 -6.87 -23.42
N GLY A 254 3.33 -8.07 -23.56
CA GLY A 254 3.96 -9.29 -23.04
C GLY A 254 3.78 -9.56 -21.54
N SER A 255 3.11 -8.70 -20.78
CA SER A 255 2.95 -8.87 -19.33
C SER A 255 1.79 -9.77 -18.89
N GLY A 256 1.08 -10.41 -19.84
CA GLY A 256 0.01 -11.35 -19.54
C GLY A 256 -1.40 -10.78 -19.59
N LYS A 257 -1.62 -9.56 -20.14
CA LYS A 257 -2.96 -8.96 -20.26
C LYS A 257 -3.97 -9.91 -20.92
N SER A 258 -3.66 -10.42 -22.12
CA SER A 258 -4.55 -11.34 -22.85
C SER A 258 -4.74 -12.67 -22.12
N PHE A 259 -3.72 -13.15 -21.41
CA PHE A 259 -3.83 -14.35 -20.59
C PHE A 259 -4.86 -14.16 -19.47
N LEU A 260 -4.75 -13.07 -18.72
CA LEU A 260 -5.72 -12.73 -17.65
C LEU A 260 -7.14 -12.57 -18.24
N THR A 261 -7.27 -11.89 -19.36
CA THR A 261 -8.58 -11.68 -20.00
C THR A 261 -9.18 -13.01 -20.47
N ASN A 262 -8.37 -13.92 -21.04
CA ASN A 262 -8.82 -15.26 -21.40
C ASN A 262 -9.33 -16.04 -20.18
N GLU A 263 -8.64 -15.96 -19.04
CA GLU A 263 -9.09 -16.58 -17.78
C GLU A 263 -10.44 -16.00 -17.31
N ILE A 264 -10.62 -14.68 -17.40
CA ILE A 264 -11.89 -14.02 -17.08
C ILE A 264 -13.00 -14.52 -18.00
N ILE A 265 -12.77 -14.64 -19.31
CA ILE A 265 -13.74 -15.14 -20.28
C ILE A 265 -14.14 -16.56 -19.94
N VAL A 266 -13.17 -17.45 -19.72
CA VAL A 266 -13.42 -18.87 -19.41
C VAL A 266 -14.25 -19.00 -18.12
N ARG A 267 -13.90 -18.25 -17.09
CA ARG A 267 -14.65 -18.26 -15.82
C ARG A 267 -16.08 -17.73 -15.98
N SER A 268 -16.24 -16.64 -16.72
CA SER A 268 -17.56 -16.09 -17.00
C SER A 268 -18.45 -17.10 -17.75
N LEU A 269 -17.91 -17.79 -18.76
CA LEU A 269 -18.62 -18.84 -19.49
C LEU A 269 -18.96 -20.03 -18.58
N ALA A 270 -18.06 -20.41 -17.66
CA ALA A 270 -18.31 -21.49 -16.71
C ALA A 270 -19.45 -21.16 -15.74
N GLU A 271 -19.64 -19.88 -15.42
CA GLU A 271 -20.78 -19.38 -14.63
C GLU A 271 -22.07 -19.20 -15.44
N GLY A 272 -22.05 -19.55 -16.73
CA GLY A 272 -23.21 -19.47 -17.60
C GLY A 272 -23.44 -18.13 -18.31
N ALA A 273 -22.47 -17.22 -18.23
CA ALA A 273 -22.54 -15.94 -18.93
C ALA A 273 -22.39 -16.11 -20.46
N ARG A 274 -22.94 -15.18 -21.23
CA ARG A 274 -22.64 -15.02 -22.65
C ARG A 274 -21.57 -13.96 -22.79
N VAL A 275 -20.55 -14.24 -23.61
CA VAL A 275 -19.40 -13.35 -23.78
C VAL A 275 -19.26 -12.95 -25.23
N TRP A 276 -19.15 -11.68 -25.51
CA TRP A 276 -18.81 -11.10 -26.80
C TRP A 276 -17.47 -10.37 -26.70
N VAL A 277 -16.60 -10.63 -27.67
CA VAL A 277 -15.28 -10.03 -27.72
C VAL A 277 -15.09 -9.25 -28.99
N ILE A 278 -14.67 -7.98 -28.89
CA ILE A 278 -14.21 -7.20 -30.04
C ILE A 278 -12.70 -7.09 -29.91
N ASP A 279 -11.96 -7.67 -30.86
CA ASP A 279 -10.51 -7.77 -30.80
C ASP A 279 -9.84 -7.21 -32.06
N ILE A 280 -8.74 -6.47 -31.83
CA ILE A 280 -7.85 -6.04 -32.92
C ILE A 280 -6.52 -6.80 -32.71
N GLY A 281 -6.32 -7.90 -33.43
CA GLY A 281 -5.07 -8.68 -33.33
C GLY A 281 -5.24 -10.19 -33.18
N ARG A 282 -6.47 -10.70 -33.18
CA ARG A 282 -6.81 -12.13 -33.10
C ARG A 282 -6.30 -12.86 -31.84
N SER A 283 -6.15 -12.14 -30.75
CA SER A 283 -5.62 -12.69 -29.47
C SER A 283 -6.58 -13.73 -28.86
N TYR A 284 -7.86 -13.70 -29.20
CA TYR A 284 -8.91 -14.55 -28.63
C TYR A 284 -9.43 -15.61 -29.59
N GLN A 285 -8.91 -15.68 -30.82
CA GLN A 285 -9.38 -16.62 -31.85
C GLN A 285 -9.27 -18.08 -31.37
N ASN A 286 -8.09 -18.49 -30.93
CA ASN A 286 -7.86 -19.87 -30.47
C ASN A 286 -8.77 -20.27 -29.32
N LEU A 287 -8.98 -19.35 -28.36
CA LEU A 287 -9.89 -19.60 -27.25
C LEU A 287 -11.33 -19.79 -27.74
N THR A 288 -11.80 -18.90 -28.62
CA THR A 288 -13.15 -18.95 -29.19
C THR A 288 -13.40 -20.28 -29.91
N GLU A 289 -12.48 -20.67 -30.78
CA GLU A 289 -12.56 -21.94 -31.53
C GLU A 289 -12.51 -23.17 -30.61
N SER A 290 -11.65 -23.17 -29.59
CA SER A 290 -11.52 -24.26 -28.61
C SER A 290 -12.77 -24.45 -27.75
N LEU A 291 -13.52 -23.38 -27.51
CA LEU A 291 -14.75 -23.41 -26.71
C LEU A 291 -16.01 -23.56 -27.58
N GLY A 292 -15.86 -23.78 -28.91
CA GLY A 292 -16.99 -23.95 -29.83
C GLY A 292 -17.77 -22.67 -30.12
N GLY A 293 -17.14 -21.51 -29.87
CA GLY A 293 -17.71 -20.19 -30.17
C GLY A 293 -17.61 -19.81 -31.63
N ALA A 294 -18.36 -18.79 -32.05
CA ALA A 294 -18.30 -18.23 -33.40
C ALA A 294 -17.21 -17.15 -33.48
N PHE A 295 -16.25 -17.34 -34.37
CA PHE A 295 -15.22 -16.34 -34.66
C PHE A 295 -15.55 -15.68 -36.01
N ILE A 296 -15.73 -14.35 -35.98
CA ILE A 296 -16.07 -13.55 -37.17
C ILE A 296 -14.89 -12.62 -37.45
N ALA A 297 -14.23 -12.81 -38.58
CA ALA A 297 -13.16 -11.94 -39.02
C ALA A 297 -13.66 -10.91 -40.04
N PHE A 298 -13.31 -9.65 -39.82
CA PHE A 298 -13.55 -8.58 -40.80
C PHE A 298 -12.28 -8.33 -41.60
N GLY A 299 -12.37 -8.39 -42.89
CA GLY A 299 -11.26 -8.15 -43.83
C GLY A 299 -11.78 -7.94 -45.26
N PRO A 300 -10.88 -7.58 -46.19
CA PRO A 300 -11.28 -7.32 -47.56
C PRO A 300 -12.00 -8.50 -48.23
N ASP A 301 -11.67 -9.72 -47.83
CA ASP A 301 -12.22 -10.96 -48.38
C ASP A 301 -13.30 -11.59 -47.48
N ALA A 302 -13.76 -10.89 -46.47
CA ALA A 302 -14.75 -11.41 -45.52
C ALA A 302 -16.13 -11.54 -46.23
N ARG A 303 -16.71 -12.73 -46.15
CA ARG A 303 -18.09 -13.00 -46.68
C ARG A 303 -19.17 -12.64 -45.64
N THR A 304 -18.81 -12.02 -44.53
CA THR A 304 -19.73 -11.68 -43.46
C THR A 304 -20.48 -10.39 -43.81
N SER A 305 -21.80 -10.47 -43.85
CA SER A 305 -22.66 -9.30 -44.02
C SER A 305 -23.15 -8.80 -42.67
N LEU A 306 -22.96 -7.52 -42.41
CA LEU A 306 -23.51 -6.81 -41.24
C LEU A 306 -24.79 -6.05 -41.58
N ASN A 307 -25.58 -6.56 -42.54
CA ASN A 307 -26.82 -5.91 -42.92
C ASN A 307 -27.82 -5.95 -41.75
N PRO A 308 -28.10 -4.82 -41.08
CA PRO A 308 -28.99 -4.78 -39.93
C PRO A 308 -30.44 -5.16 -40.26
N PHE A 309 -30.84 -5.02 -41.51
CA PHE A 309 -32.19 -5.37 -41.95
C PHE A 309 -32.46 -6.89 -41.98
N LEU A 310 -31.41 -7.71 -41.99
CA LEU A 310 -31.57 -9.17 -41.95
C LEU A 310 -31.96 -9.71 -40.56
N LEU A 311 -31.71 -8.92 -39.51
CA LEU A 311 -32.00 -9.27 -38.12
C LEU A 311 -33.30 -8.63 -37.60
N MET A 312 -33.98 -7.85 -38.44
CA MET A 312 -35.14 -7.10 -38.07
C MET A 312 -36.35 -8.01 -37.90
N THR A 313 -36.98 -7.97 -36.75
CA THR A 313 -38.20 -8.72 -36.45
C THR A 313 -39.44 -7.82 -36.39
N ASP A 314 -39.31 -6.63 -35.84
CA ASP A 314 -40.33 -5.60 -35.80
C ASP A 314 -39.74 -4.23 -36.15
N TRP A 315 -40.24 -3.66 -37.26
CA TRP A 315 -39.77 -2.35 -37.72
C TRP A 315 -39.96 -1.23 -36.68
N ARG A 316 -41.02 -1.28 -35.88
CA ARG A 316 -41.31 -0.22 -34.92
C ARG A 316 -40.38 -0.25 -33.73
N GLU A 317 -39.99 -1.42 -33.30
CA GLU A 317 -39.05 -1.59 -32.17
C GLU A 317 -37.60 -1.40 -32.62
N ASP A 318 -37.24 -1.86 -33.82
CA ASP A 318 -35.86 -1.88 -34.29
C ASP A 318 -35.45 -0.60 -35.05
N ALA A 319 -36.40 0.26 -35.47
CA ALA A 319 -36.14 1.43 -36.30
C ALA A 319 -35.11 2.41 -35.66
N ASP A 320 -35.19 2.62 -34.37
CA ASP A 320 -34.28 3.54 -33.66
C ASP A 320 -32.84 2.97 -33.59
N LEU A 321 -32.70 1.67 -33.43
CA LEU A 321 -31.40 0.99 -33.44
C LEU A 321 -30.77 1.07 -34.84
N ILE A 322 -31.55 0.80 -35.87
CA ILE A 322 -31.10 0.88 -37.26
C ILE A 322 -30.71 2.31 -37.62
N ALA A 323 -31.51 3.30 -37.24
CA ALA A 323 -31.20 4.69 -37.48
C ALA A 323 -29.90 5.11 -36.76
N ALA A 324 -29.62 4.59 -35.56
CA ALA A 324 -28.37 4.84 -34.85
C ALA A 324 -27.16 4.23 -35.60
N VAL A 325 -27.27 3.03 -36.11
CA VAL A 325 -26.21 2.38 -36.92
C VAL A 325 -25.93 3.21 -38.19
N PHE A 326 -26.96 3.58 -38.92
CA PHE A 326 -26.81 4.41 -40.13
C PHE A 326 -26.25 5.79 -39.81
N SER A 327 -26.68 6.40 -38.72
CA SER A 327 -26.10 7.69 -38.23
C SER A 327 -24.61 7.60 -38.00
N ALA A 328 -24.16 6.52 -37.38
CA ALA A 328 -22.73 6.28 -37.18
C ALA A 328 -21.95 6.00 -38.47
N MET A 329 -22.60 5.38 -39.48
CA MET A 329 -21.97 5.14 -40.76
C MET A 329 -21.87 6.43 -41.60
N VAL A 330 -22.88 7.30 -41.56
CA VAL A 330 -22.93 8.55 -42.34
C VAL A 330 -22.07 9.64 -41.71
N ALA A 331 -22.02 9.70 -40.42
CA ALA A 331 -21.27 10.71 -39.67
C ALA A 331 -20.40 10.09 -38.56
N PRO A 332 -19.32 9.36 -38.88
CA PRO A 332 -18.53 8.58 -37.93
C PRO A 332 -17.75 9.47 -36.92
N THR A 333 -17.53 10.74 -37.24
CA THR A 333 -16.75 11.68 -36.42
C THR A 333 -17.54 12.89 -35.90
N SER A 334 -18.82 12.98 -36.26
CA SER A 334 -19.71 14.10 -35.86
C SER A 334 -21.11 13.58 -35.58
N SER A 335 -21.91 14.35 -34.85
CA SER A 335 -23.34 14.06 -34.67
C SER A 335 -24.14 14.63 -35.82
N LEU A 336 -25.15 13.88 -36.31
CA LEU A 336 -26.15 14.39 -37.23
C LEU A 336 -27.04 15.45 -36.54
N SER A 337 -27.48 16.45 -37.29
CA SER A 337 -28.50 17.41 -36.79
C SER A 337 -29.85 16.70 -36.64
N ASP A 338 -30.75 17.28 -35.84
CA ASP A 338 -32.09 16.74 -35.62
C ASP A 338 -32.85 16.57 -36.94
N PHE A 339 -32.69 17.49 -37.90
CA PHE A 339 -33.28 17.42 -39.23
C PHE A 339 -32.73 16.24 -40.04
N GLN A 340 -31.42 16.04 -40.02
CA GLN A 340 -30.77 14.91 -40.70
C GLN A 340 -31.19 13.58 -40.08
N THR A 341 -31.27 13.51 -38.76
CA THR A 341 -31.72 12.30 -38.02
C THR A 341 -33.18 11.99 -38.33
N ALA A 342 -34.05 13.01 -38.39
CA ALA A 342 -35.44 12.83 -38.77
C ALA A 342 -35.61 12.40 -40.22
N THR A 343 -34.74 12.89 -41.13
CA THR A 343 -34.72 12.47 -42.52
C THR A 343 -34.25 11.02 -42.71
N LEU A 344 -33.28 10.60 -41.89
CA LEU A 344 -32.76 9.23 -41.92
C LEU A 344 -33.80 8.20 -41.42
N LYS A 345 -34.73 8.60 -40.56
CA LYS A 345 -35.81 7.75 -40.03
C LYS A 345 -37.03 7.65 -40.94
N ARG A 346 -37.07 8.41 -42.02
CA ARG A 346 -38.10 8.35 -43.03
C ARG A 346 -37.82 7.26 -44.06
#